data_4cc095d382c66ace459e06b3b581133c
#
_entry.id   4cc095d382c66ace459e06b3b581133c
#
_cell.length_a   1.000
_cell.length_b   1.000
_cell.length_c   1.000
_cell.angle_alpha   90.00
_cell.angle_beta   90.00
_cell.angle_gamma   90.00
#
_symmetry.space_group_name_H-M   'P 1'
#
loop_
_entity.id
_entity.type
_entity.pdbx_description
1 polymer ?
#
loop_
_entity_poly.entity_id
_entity_poly.type
_entity_poly.pdbx_seq_one_letter_code
_entity_poly.pdbx_strand_id
1 'polypeptide(L)'
;MQTLTPSTVTDQGPSPAQAARGVSDGTDRPAGGLETRGLHAWFDKHHALQDVSLRFPENTITGLIGPSGCGKSTFLRLLNRMHEFIPKAAMAGEVLFEGNDIYAPGVNPIDIRRRIGMVFQKPNPFPAMNIGENVTAGLKLARVKTENRQELVEECLTRAGLWKEVKD
;
A
#
# COMPACT_ATOMS: atom_id res chain seq x y z
N MET A 1 -29.49 55.58 -5.14
CA MET A 1 -28.86 54.64 -6.07
C MET A 1 -27.64 54.07 -5.35
N GLN A 2 -27.84 53.02 -4.58
CA GLN A 2 -26.79 52.37 -3.77
C GLN A 2 -26.44 51.06 -4.47
N THR A 3 -25.22 50.95 -4.92
CA THR A 3 -24.62 49.74 -5.53
C THR A 3 -24.20 48.76 -4.43
N LEU A 4 -24.85 47.59 -4.40
CA LEU A 4 -24.47 46.47 -3.56
C LEU A 4 -23.33 45.69 -4.25
N THR A 5 -22.19 45.60 -3.56
CA THR A 5 -21.07 44.73 -3.93
C THR A 5 -21.35 43.30 -3.42
N PRO A 6 -21.10 42.25 -4.19
CA PRO A 6 -21.29 40.87 -3.72
C PRO A 6 -20.09 40.46 -2.82
N SER A 7 -20.41 40.01 -1.62
CA SER A 7 -19.47 39.38 -0.71
C SER A 7 -19.10 38.00 -1.23
N THR A 8 -17.83 37.78 -1.52
CA THR A 8 -17.26 36.47 -1.87
C THR A 8 -17.17 35.62 -0.61
N VAL A 9 -18.05 34.65 -0.44
CA VAL A 9 -17.92 33.61 0.59
C VAL A 9 -16.88 32.63 0.08
N THR A 10 -15.68 32.68 0.65
CA THR A 10 -14.67 31.62 0.48
C THR A 10 -15.08 30.44 1.36
N ASP A 11 -15.67 29.42 0.74
CA ASP A 11 -15.87 28.11 1.33
C ASP A 11 -14.50 27.41 1.42
N GLN A 12 -13.84 27.56 2.55
CA GLN A 12 -12.66 26.77 2.93
C GLN A 12 -13.17 25.50 3.62
N GLY A 13 -13.43 24.47 2.82
CA GLY A 13 -13.59 23.12 3.33
C GLY A 13 -12.37 22.69 4.15
N PRO A 14 -12.52 21.79 5.14
CA PRO A 14 -11.45 21.43 6.06
C PRO A 14 -10.26 20.83 5.28
N SER A 15 -9.08 21.42 5.50
CA SER A 15 -7.80 20.98 4.93
C SER A 15 -7.54 19.51 5.27
N PRO A 16 -7.14 18.65 4.28
CA PRO A 16 -6.84 17.24 4.51
C PRO A 16 -5.69 16.96 5.48
N ALA A 17 -4.96 17.98 5.90
CA ALA A 17 -3.75 17.87 6.72
C ALA A 17 -3.99 17.51 8.21
N GLN A 18 -5.25 17.41 8.67
CA GLN A 18 -5.54 17.12 10.09
C GLN A 18 -5.76 15.65 10.44
N ALA A 19 -5.76 14.74 9.46
CA ALA A 19 -6.12 13.33 9.69
C ALA A 19 -4.96 12.40 10.06
N ALA A 20 -3.71 12.87 10.08
CA ALA A 20 -2.56 12.01 10.37
C ALA A 20 -1.65 12.58 11.48
N ARG A 21 -2.21 12.75 12.70
CA ARG A 21 -1.36 12.86 13.89
C ARG A 21 -1.06 11.44 14.37
N GLY A 22 0.04 10.86 13.87
CA GLY A 22 0.63 9.67 14.44
C GLY A 22 1.07 9.97 15.86
N VAL A 23 0.64 9.16 16.82
CA VAL A 23 1.21 9.15 18.17
C VAL A 23 2.67 8.73 18.03
N SER A 24 3.58 9.67 18.18
CA SER A 24 5.02 9.40 18.29
C SER A 24 5.28 8.80 19.66
N ASP A 25 5.30 7.47 19.75
CA ASP A 25 5.84 6.79 20.90
C ASP A 25 7.36 6.75 20.75
N GLY A 26 8.05 7.49 21.63
CA GLY A 26 9.51 7.68 21.61
C GLY A 26 10.25 6.46 22.14
N THR A 27 10.18 5.34 21.45
CA THR A 27 11.03 4.19 21.73
C THR A 27 12.03 4.02 20.58
N ASP A 28 13.28 4.26 20.89
CA ASP A 28 14.46 3.95 20.07
C ASP A 28 14.59 2.41 19.92
N ARG A 29 13.71 1.82 19.08
CA ARG A 29 13.79 0.41 18.68
C ARG A 29 14.62 0.28 17.42
N PRO A 30 15.46 -0.75 17.29
CA PRO A 30 16.30 -0.96 16.12
C PRO A 30 15.45 -0.98 14.83
N ALA A 31 16.09 -0.57 13.74
CA ALA A 31 15.48 -0.29 12.42
C ALA A 31 14.94 -1.55 11.71
N GLY A 32 13.96 -2.20 12.32
CA GLY A 32 13.14 -3.24 11.68
C GLY A 32 11.74 -2.71 11.34
N GLY A 33 11.12 -3.27 10.29
CA GLY A 33 9.79 -2.88 9.84
C GLY A 33 9.78 -1.90 8.66
N LEU A 34 8.70 -1.15 8.55
CA LEU A 34 8.48 -0.22 7.46
C LEU A 34 8.36 1.21 8.02
N GLU A 35 9.01 2.17 7.37
CA GLU A 35 8.98 3.58 7.79
C GLU A 35 8.81 4.48 6.56
N THR A 36 8.07 5.56 6.71
CA THR A 36 8.01 6.63 5.71
C THR A 36 8.50 7.94 6.31
N ARG A 37 9.22 8.75 5.52
CA ARG A 37 9.75 10.05 5.93
C ARG A 37 9.42 11.09 4.89
N GLY A 38 8.69 12.13 5.30
CA GLY A 38 8.32 13.23 4.44
C GLY A 38 7.68 12.77 3.13
N LEU A 39 6.80 11.77 3.17
CA LEU A 39 6.26 11.14 1.96
C LEU A 39 5.20 12.04 1.33
N HIS A 40 5.43 12.39 0.07
CA HIS A 40 4.49 13.09 -0.80
C HIS A 40 4.10 12.21 -1.98
N ALA A 41 2.90 12.40 -2.50
CA ALA A 41 2.47 11.73 -3.72
C ALA A 41 1.57 12.63 -4.58
N TRP A 42 1.77 12.55 -5.89
CA TRP A 42 0.99 13.30 -6.88
C TRP A 42 0.43 12.38 -7.95
N PHE A 43 -0.74 12.72 -8.45
CA PHE A 43 -1.32 12.17 -9.67
C PHE A 43 -1.59 13.34 -10.62
N ASP A 44 -0.76 13.48 -11.66
CA ASP A 44 -0.73 14.66 -12.52
C ASP A 44 -0.54 15.93 -11.67
N LYS A 45 -1.52 16.81 -11.61
CA LYS A 45 -1.48 18.05 -10.80
C LYS A 45 -2.06 17.90 -9.39
N HIS A 46 -2.66 16.74 -9.09
CA HIS A 46 -3.30 16.53 -7.79
C HIS A 46 -2.29 16.03 -6.75
N HIS A 47 -2.07 16.78 -5.68
CA HIS A 47 -1.23 16.42 -4.54
C HIS A 47 -2.05 15.57 -3.57
N ALA A 48 -1.91 14.25 -3.67
CA ALA A 48 -2.74 13.28 -2.96
C ALA A 48 -2.25 12.97 -1.54
N LEU A 49 -0.94 13.07 -1.28
CA LEU A 49 -0.33 12.89 0.03
C LEU A 49 0.67 14.01 0.29
N GLN A 50 0.64 14.56 1.51
CA GLN A 50 1.47 15.69 1.90
C GLN A 50 2.17 15.39 3.22
N ASP A 51 3.51 15.29 3.19
CA ASP A 51 4.40 15.16 4.34
C ASP A 51 3.98 14.05 5.33
N VAL A 52 3.84 12.82 4.82
CA VAL A 52 3.41 11.68 5.63
C VAL A 52 4.63 10.94 6.15
N SER A 53 4.86 11.03 7.47
CA SER A 53 5.92 10.32 8.17
C SER A 53 5.30 9.38 9.20
N LEU A 54 5.41 8.06 8.96
CA LEU A 54 4.82 7.01 9.78
C LEU A 54 5.82 5.87 9.94
N ARG A 55 5.75 5.18 11.09
CA ARG A 55 6.54 3.99 11.37
C ARG A 55 5.63 2.81 11.67
N PHE A 56 5.93 1.67 11.06
CA PHE A 56 5.22 0.40 11.21
C PHE A 56 6.21 -0.62 11.80
N PRO A 57 6.11 -0.92 13.10
CA PRO A 57 6.99 -1.90 13.73
C PRO A 57 6.77 -3.30 13.13
N GLU A 58 7.81 -4.13 13.19
CA GLU A 58 7.72 -5.53 12.81
C GLU A 58 6.69 -6.29 13.63
N ASN A 59 6.10 -7.32 13.02
CA ASN A 59 5.16 -8.23 13.67
C ASN A 59 3.97 -7.54 14.33
N THR A 60 3.57 -6.36 13.82
CA THR A 60 2.40 -5.61 14.31
C THR A 60 1.34 -5.46 13.22
N ILE A 61 0.09 -5.34 13.64
CA ILE A 61 -1.03 -4.98 12.76
C ILE A 61 -1.35 -3.51 12.99
N THR A 62 -1.26 -2.72 11.92
CA THR A 62 -1.59 -1.29 11.96
C THR A 62 -2.82 -1.00 11.11
N GLY A 63 -3.83 -0.35 11.69
CA GLY A 63 -5.02 0.09 10.98
C GLY A 63 -4.88 1.52 10.47
N LEU A 64 -5.13 1.74 9.15
CA LEU A 64 -5.26 3.07 8.56
C LEU A 64 -6.74 3.46 8.48
N ILE A 65 -7.14 4.45 9.28
CA ILE A 65 -8.52 4.92 9.38
C ILE A 65 -8.63 6.32 8.80
N GLY A 66 -9.72 6.62 8.13
CA GLY A 66 -10.01 7.94 7.56
C GLY A 66 -11.10 7.89 6.50
N PRO A 67 -11.64 9.04 6.09
CA PRO A 67 -12.73 9.15 5.12
C PRO A 67 -12.33 8.60 3.74
N SER A 68 -13.33 8.35 2.89
CA SER A 68 -13.07 7.97 1.50
C SER A 68 -12.32 9.09 0.77
N GLY A 69 -11.36 8.75 -0.07
CA GLY A 69 -10.57 9.71 -0.85
C GLY A 69 -9.41 10.39 -0.11
N CYS A 70 -9.20 10.17 1.20
CA CYS A 70 -8.11 10.82 1.95
C CYS A 70 -6.70 10.27 1.68
N GLY A 71 -6.50 9.43 0.66
CA GLY A 71 -5.17 8.97 0.24
C GLY A 71 -4.72 7.62 0.81
N LYS A 72 -5.50 6.89 1.62
CA LYS A 72 -5.11 5.59 2.21
C LYS A 72 -4.59 4.58 1.18
N SER A 73 -5.34 4.38 0.10
CA SER A 73 -4.96 3.45 -0.96
C SER A 73 -3.74 3.93 -1.76
N THR A 74 -3.57 5.23 -1.90
CA THR A 74 -2.37 5.84 -2.49
C THR A 74 -1.16 5.55 -1.61
N PHE A 75 -1.28 5.79 -0.31
CA PHE A 75 -0.23 5.50 0.66
C PHE A 75 0.19 4.03 0.62
N LEU A 76 -0.76 3.09 0.70
CA LEU A 76 -0.45 1.66 0.63
C LEU A 76 0.28 1.26 -0.66
N ARG A 77 -0.06 1.86 -1.81
CA ARG A 77 0.62 1.59 -3.08
C ARG A 77 2.04 2.13 -3.14
N LEU A 78 2.35 3.16 -2.37
CA LEU A 78 3.72 3.67 -2.27
C LEU A 78 4.61 2.72 -1.47
N LEU A 79 4.08 2.05 -0.45
CA LEU A 79 4.85 1.14 0.41
C LEU A 79 5.45 -0.07 -0.34
N ASN A 80 4.90 -0.43 -1.51
CA ASN A 80 5.38 -1.54 -2.34
C ASN A 80 5.67 -1.14 -3.79
N ARG A 81 5.79 0.15 -4.08
CA ARG A 81 6.07 0.70 -5.41
C ARG A 81 5.00 0.42 -6.47
N MET A 82 3.77 0.07 -6.06
CA MET A 82 2.65 -0.17 -7.00
C MET A 82 2.11 1.11 -7.64
N HIS A 83 2.41 2.30 -7.07
CA HIS A 83 2.02 3.58 -7.67
C HIS A 83 2.70 3.82 -9.03
N GLU A 84 3.88 3.23 -9.28
CA GLU A 84 4.62 3.35 -10.53
C GLU A 84 3.85 2.84 -11.77
N PHE A 85 2.82 2.01 -11.55
CA PHE A 85 1.93 1.56 -12.63
C PHE A 85 0.84 2.59 -12.99
N ILE A 86 0.72 3.66 -12.23
CA ILE A 86 -0.29 4.70 -12.48
C ILE A 86 0.34 5.78 -13.35
N PRO A 87 -0.20 6.06 -14.54
CA PRO A 87 0.31 7.11 -15.40
C PRO A 87 0.38 8.46 -14.67
N LYS A 88 1.49 9.17 -14.85
CA LYS A 88 1.75 10.47 -14.24
C LYS A 88 1.75 10.48 -12.71
N ALA A 89 1.90 9.32 -12.06
CA ALA A 89 2.15 9.28 -10.64
C ALA A 89 3.59 9.70 -10.33
N ALA A 90 3.75 10.50 -9.31
CA ALA A 90 5.06 10.94 -8.80
C ALA A 90 5.07 10.86 -7.27
N MET A 91 6.26 10.73 -6.70
CA MET A 91 6.45 10.74 -5.26
C MET A 91 7.72 11.52 -4.89
N ALA A 92 7.78 11.97 -3.64
CA ALA A 92 8.98 12.47 -2.98
C ALA A 92 8.98 12.02 -1.52
N GLY A 93 10.12 12.10 -0.87
CA GLY A 93 10.35 11.53 0.46
C GLY A 93 10.94 10.14 0.38
N GLU A 94 11.00 9.44 1.51
CA GLU A 94 11.62 8.13 1.63
C GLU A 94 10.63 7.08 2.11
N VAL A 95 10.79 5.85 1.63
CA VAL A 95 10.12 4.66 2.17
C VAL A 95 11.20 3.64 2.53
N LEU A 96 11.39 3.43 3.81
CA LEU A 96 12.41 2.53 4.34
C LEU A 96 11.78 1.20 4.71
N PHE A 97 12.32 0.12 4.18
CA PHE A 97 11.99 -1.25 4.55
C PHE A 97 13.23 -1.90 5.15
N GLU A 98 13.14 -2.30 6.41
CA GLU A 98 14.28 -2.80 7.20
C GLU A 98 15.49 -1.83 7.15
N GLY A 99 15.20 -0.51 7.23
CA GLY A 99 16.22 0.54 7.21
C GLY A 99 16.76 0.90 5.82
N ASN A 100 16.36 0.22 4.76
CA ASN A 100 16.82 0.48 3.39
C ASN A 100 15.74 1.19 2.57
N ASP A 101 16.12 2.29 1.91
CA ASP A 101 15.18 3.00 1.03
C ASP A 101 14.84 2.14 -0.20
N ILE A 102 13.56 1.79 -0.31
CA ILE A 102 13.06 0.97 -1.42
C ILE A 102 13.04 1.70 -2.76
N TYR A 103 13.21 3.03 -2.76
CA TYR A 103 13.28 3.88 -3.96
C TYR A 103 14.70 4.29 -4.33
N ALA A 104 15.71 3.83 -3.58
CA ALA A 104 17.10 4.13 -3.89
C ALA A 104 17.50 3.69 -5.31
N PRO A 105 18.43 4.41 -5.96
CA PRO A 105 18.96 4.01 -7.27
C PRO A 105 19.46 2.56 -7.27
N GLY A 106 19.06 1.78 -8.28
CA GLY A 106 19.45 0.38 -8.42
C GLY A 106 18.56 -0.64 -7.68
N VAL A 107 17.62 -0.20 -6.85
CA VAL A 107 16.67 -1.12 -6.20
C VAL A 107 15.64 -1.61 -7.22
N ASN A 108 15.56 -2.93 -7.41
CA ASN A 108 14.62 -3.54 -8.33
C ASN A 108 13.19 -3.59 -7.72
N PRO A 109 12.18 -2.97 -8.35
CA PRO A 109 10.81 -2.98 -7.86
C PRO A 109 10.19 -4.37 -7.70
N ILE A 110 10.63 -5.33 -8.52
CA ILE A 110 10.11 -6.72 -8.46
C ILE A 110 10.50 -7.38 -7.14
N ASP A 111 11.72 -7.15 -6.67
CA ASP A 111 12.20 -7.74 -5.41
C ASP A 111 11.48 -7.13 -4.21
N ILE A 112 11.18 -5.84 -4.26
CA ILE A 112 10.36 -5.17 -3.23
C ILE A 112 8.94 -5.76 -3.20
N ARG A 113 8.28 -5.93 -4.36
CA ARG A 113 6.92 -6.49 -4.44
C ARG A 113 6.83 -7.96 -4.04
N ARG A 114 7.91 -8.71 -4.11
CA ARG A 114 8.00 -10.07 -3.57
C ARG A 114 8.01 -10.09 -2.04
N ARG A 115 8.58 -9.06 -1.41
CA ARG A 115 8.71 -8.95 0.05
C ARG A 115 7.50 -8.23 0.68
N ILE A 116 6.95 -7.23 -0.01
CA ILE A 116 5.81 -6.44 0.46
C ILE A 116 4.62 -6.74 -0.44
N GLY A 117 3.82 -7.74 -0.06
CA GLY A 117 2.60 -8.14 -0.77
C GLY A 117 1.47 -7.13 -0.59
N MET A 118 0.47 -7.20 -1.47
CA MET A 118 -0.74 -6.38 -1.39
C MET A 118 -1.98 -7.22 -1.67
N VAL A 119 -2.98 -7.10 -0.79
CA VAL A 119 -4.32 -7.65 -1.03
C VAL A 119 -5.21 -6.51 -1.53
N PHE A 120 -5.80 -6.70 -2.72
CA PHE A 120 -6.66 -5.69 -3.33
C PHE A 120 -8.09 -5.80 -2.84
N GLN A 121 -8.79 -4.67 -2.82
CA GLN A 121 -10.21 -4.63 -2.44
C GLN A 121 -11.11 -5.41 -3.41
N LYS A 122 -10.79 -5.37 -4.70
CA LYS A 122 -11.47 -6.19 -5.72
C LYS A 122 -10.62 -7.44 -6.01
N PRO A 123 -11.25 -8.63 -6.05
CA PRO A 123 -10.54 -9.83 -6.49
C PRO A 123 -9.95 -9.64 -7.89
N ASN A 124 -8.72 -10.10 -8.08
CA ASN A 124 -8.01 -10.01 -9.35
C ASN A 124 -7.34 -11.36 -9.73
N PRO A 125 -8.09 -12.48 -9.75
CA PRO A 125 -7.54 -13.75 -10.17
C PRO A 125 -7.20 -13.74 -11.66
N PHE A 126 -6.33 -14.63 -12.09
CA PHE A 126 -6.10 -14.92 -13.50
C PHE A 126 -7.29 -15.74 -14.02
N PRO A 127 -8.14 -15.18 -14.91
CA PRO A 127 -9.41 -15.83 -15.29
C PRO A 127 -9.23 -17.15 -16.05
N ALA A 128 -8.09 -17.31 -16.73
CA ALA A 128 -7.76 -18.53 -17.48
C ALA A 128 -7.16 -19.65 -16.62
N MET A 129 -6.96 -19.40 -15.32
CA MET A 129 -6.37 -20.35 -14.37
C MET A 129 -7.43 -20.86 -13.41
N ASN A 130 -7.34 -22.14 -13.03
CA ASN A 130 -8.15 -22.68 -11.94
C ASN A 130 -7.68 -22.14 -10.56
N ILE A 131 -8.40 -22.48 -9.49
CA ILE A 131 -8.12 -21.98 -8.13
C ILE A 131 -6.70 -22.36 -7.68
N GLY A 132 -6.31 -23.62 -7.82
CA GLY A 132 -4.98 -24.10 -7.43
C GLY A 132 -3.85 -23.44 -8.24
N GLU A 133 -4.11 -23.15 -9.50
CA GLU A 133 -3.17 -22.41 -10.35
C GLU A 133 -3.03 -20.95 -9.93
N ASN A 134 -4.13 -20.29 -9.57
CA ASN A 134 -4.11 -18.93 -9.03
C ASN A 134 -3.33 -18.86 -7.72
N VAL A 135 -3.57 -19.78 -6.77
CA VAL A 135 -2.85 -19.86 -5.49
C VAL A 135 -1.34 -20.00 -5.73
N THR A 136 -0.94 -20.80 -6.72
CA THR A 136 0.48 -21.07 -6.99
C THR A 136 1.10 -20.16 -8.07
N ALA A 137 0.34 -19.22 -8.63
CA ALA A 137 0.83 -18.34 -9.70
C ALA A 137 2.08 -17.54 -9.28
N GLY A 138 2.10 -17.04 -8.04
CA GLY A 138 3.24 -16.31 -7.49
C GLY A 138 4.53 -17.14 -7.45
N LEU A 139 4.44 -18.43 -7.14
CA LEU A 139 5.59 -19.34 -7.13
C LEU A 139 6.15 -19.53 -8.54
N LYS A 140 5.27 -19.71 -9.54
CA LYS A 140 5.69 -19.81 -10.95
C LYS A 140 6.45 -18.56 -11.40
N LEU A 141 5.93 -17.36 -11.06
CA LEU A 141 6.56 -16.08 -11.39
C LEU A 141 7.89 -15.89 -10.66
N ALA A 142 7.97 -16.31 -9.40
CA ALA A 142 9.18 -16.24 -8.60
C ALA A 142 10.20 -17.34 -8.92
N ARG A 143 9.85 -18.31 -9.80
CA ARG A 143 10.64 -19.51 -10.12
C ARG A 143 10.99 -20.35 -8.89
N VAL A 144 10.13 -20.33 -7.89
CA VAL A 144 10.26 -21.17 -6.68
C VAL A 144 9.67 -22.53 -6.98
N LYS A 145 10.48 -23.58 -6.78
CA LYS A 145 10.02 -24.97 -6.86
C LYS A 145 9.40 -25.37 -5.52
N THR A 146 8.29 -26.08 -5.56
CA THR A 146 7.69 -26.75 -4.40
C THR A 146 7.61 -28.24 -4.67
N GLU A 147 7.91 -29.05 -3.68
CA GLU A 147 7.87 -30.52 -3.78
C GLU A 147 6.43 -31.03 -3.82
N ASN A 148 5.57 -30.46 -3.00
CA ASN A 148 4.15 -30.81 -2.96
C ASN A 148 3.26 -29.59 -3.20
N ARG A 149 2.90 -29.38 -4.47
CA ARG A 149 2.06 -28.25 -4.88
C ARG A 149 0.63 -28.37 -4.33
N GLN A 150 0.10 -29.59 -4.25
CA GLN A 150 -1.29 -29.81 -3.82
C GLN A 150 -1.45 -29.54 -2.32
N GLU A 151 -0.53 -30.00 -1.52
CA GLU A 151 -0.50 -29.74 -0.07
C GLU A 151 -0.38 -28.23 0.22
N LEU A 152 0.47 -27.51 -0.51
CA LEU A 152 0.59 -26.07 -0.38
C LEU A 152 -0.73 -25.34 -0.72
N VAL A 153 -1.43 -25.78 -1.77
CA VAL A 153 -2.74 -25.20 -2.15
C VAL A 153 -3.76 -25.43 -1.05
N GLU A 154 -3.83 -26.67 -0.51
CA GLU A 154 -4.72 -27.02 0.59
C GLU A 154 -4.40 -26.17 1.85
N GLU A 155 -3.13 -26.07 2.21
CA GLU A 155 -2.70 -25.24 3.35
C GLU A 155 -3.11 -23.77 3.17
N CYS A 156 -2.80 -23.18 2.02
CA CYS A 156 -3.13 -21.78 1.74
C CYS A 156 -4.64 -21.52 1.79
N LEU A 157 -5.45 -22.39 1.18
CA LEU A 157 -6.89 -22.26 1.17
C LEU A 157 -7.51 -22.53 2.54
N THR A 158 -6.94 -23.46 3.32
CA THR A 158 -7.35 -23.72 4.71
C THR A 158 -7.10 -22.50 5.59
N ARG A 159 -5.91 -21.90 5.49
CA ARG A 159 -5.56 -20.66 6.23
C ARG A 159 -6.45 -19.48 5.83
N ALA A 160 -6.88 -19.43 4.58
CA ALA A 160 -7.84 -18.43 4.09
C ALA A 160 -9.30 -18.74 4.46
N GLY A 161 -9.59 -19.91 5.06
CA GLY A 161 -10.95 -20.35 5.40
C GLY A 161 -11.78 -20.83 4.21
N LEU A 162 -11.16 -21.01 3.04
CA LEU A 162 -11.85 -21.29 1.77
C LEU A 162 -11.83 -22.78 1.37
N TRP A 163 -10.98 -23.60 2.00
CA TRP A 163 -10.78 -25.00 1.56
C TRP A 163 -12.08 -25.81 1.50
N LYS A 164 -12.97 -25.65 2.50
CA LYS A 164 -14.24 -26.39 2.55
C LYS A 164 -15.19 -26.05 1.41
N GLU A 165 -15.07 -24.88 0.81
CA GLU A 165 -15.95 -24.38 -0.25
C GLU A 165 -15.47 -24.81 -1.65
N VAL A 166 -14.16 -25.11 -1.79
CA VAL A 166 -13.52 -25.27 -3.11
C VAL A 166 -12.80 -26.61 -3.31
N LYS A 167 -12.83 -27.51 -2.34
CA LYS A 167 -12.11 -28.80 -2.39
C LYS A 167 -12.72 -29.84 -3.34
N ASP A 168 -14.02 -29.69 -3.70
CA ASP A 168 -14.81 -30.61 -4.52
C ASP A 168 -14.88 -30.18 -5.98
#